data_50bcf7e358c9c63cff2f68c0a673598a
#
_entry.id   50bcf7e358c9c63cff2f68c0a673598a
#
_cell.length_a   1.000
_cell.length_b   1.000
_cell.length_c   1.000
_cell.angle_alpha   90.00
_cell.angle_beta   90.00
_cell.angle_gamma   90.00
#
_symmetry.space_group_name_H-M   'P 1'
#
loop_
_entity.id
_entity.type
_entity.pdbx_description
1 polymer ?
#
loop_
_entity_poly.entity_id
_entity_poly.type
_entity_poly.pdbx_seq_one_letter_code
_entity_poly.pdbx_strand_id
1 'polypeptide(L)'
;MRARWIIVAPGSAALGALFSYVHVPAAWILGAIVVSGAMALTTGTELTVNDRFYAMARGFIGMMAGIPLTLVPASTLLGFVPAAVTMSLITVLIGVSGGVLLHRAQPKDISWETGILSMLPGGASLMPALASELGADYRYVALTQYPVSYTHLRAHET
;
A
#
# COMPACT_ATOMS: atom_id res chain seq x y z
N MET A 1 18.45 -15.62 8.42
CA MET A 1 17.77 -14.44 7.86
C MET A 1 18.45 -13.88 6.60
N ARG A 2 19.76 -13.62 6.58
CA ARG A 2 20.47 -13.07 5.39
C ARG A 2 20.39 -13.96 4.14
N ALA A 3 20.35 -15.28 4.30
CA ALA A 3 20.31 -16.22 3.17
C ALA A 3 19.04 -16.09 2.29
N ARG A 4 17.90 -15.72 2.86
CA ARG A 4 16.65 -15.55 2.11
C ARG A 4 16.69 -14.34 1.16
N TRP A 5 17.35 -13.27 1.56
CA TRP A 5 17.54 -12.09 0.73
C TRP A 5 18.36 -12.37 -0.53
N ILE A 6 19.27 -13.36 -0.46
CA ILE A 6 20.09 -13.80 -1.61
C ILE A 6 19.19 -14.42 -2.70
N ILE A 7 18.03 -14.97 -2.32
CA ILE A 7 17.07 -15.56 -3.27
C ILE A 7 16.02 -14.51 -3.67
N VAL A 8 15.48 -13.78 -2.68
CA VAL A 8 14.37 -12.84 -2.90
C VAL A 8 14.79 -11.66 -3.76
N ALA A 9 15.96 -11.07 -3.50
CA ALA A 9 16.39 -9.89 -4.26
C ALA A 9 16.62 -10.19 -5.75
N PRO A 10 17.43 -11.18 -6.16
CA PRO A 10 17.59 -11.51 -7.58
C PRO A 10 16.33 -12.10 -8.19
N GLY A 11 15.53 -12.88 -7.45
CA GLY A 11 14.27 -13.42 -7.93
C GLY A 11 13.25 -12.30 -8.23
N SER A 12 13.16 -11.30 -7.35
CA SER A 12 12.33 -10.11 -7.56
C SER A 12 12.78 -9.29 -8.76
N ALA A 13 14.10 -9.14 -8.94
CA ALA A 13 14.64 -8.44 -10.10
C ALA A 13 14.37 -9.19 -11.41
N ALA A 14 14.56 -10.51 -11.42
CA ALA A 14 14.30 -11.34 -12.60
C ALA A 14 12.81 -11.33 -12.99
N LEU A 15 11.91 -11.51 -12.01
CA LEU A 15 10.47 -11.50 -12.27
C LEU A 15 9.97 -10.09 -12.64
N GLY A 16 10.51 -9.05 -12.01
CA GLY A 16 10.22 -7.66 -12.36
C GLY A 16 10.65 -7.32 -13.80
N ALA A 17 11.84 -7.78 -14.22
CA ALA A 17 12.31 -7.63 -15.59
C ALA A 17 11.42 -8.40 -16.60
N LEU A 18 11.00 -9.62 -16.26
CA LEU A 18 10.08 -10.41 -17.09
C LEU A 18 8.74 -9.69 -17.23
N PHE A 19 8.15 -9.20 -16.15
CA PHE A 19 6.90 -8.44 -16.16
C PHE A 19 7.04 -7.13 -16.95
N SER A 20 8.20 -6.47 -16.84
CA SER A 20 8.49 -5.26 -17.61
C SER A 20 8.58 -5.56 -19.12
N TYR A 21 9.15 -6.70 -19.48
CA TYR A 21 9.23 -7.13 -20.88
C TYR A 21 7.84 -7.36 -21.50
N VAL A 22 6.89 -7.90 -20.73
CA VAL A 22 5.50 -8.09 -21.17
C VAL A 22 4.62 -6.85 -20.90
N HIS A 23 5.22 -5.70 -20.60
CA HIS A 23 4.53 -4.41 -20.37
C HIS A 23 3.50 -4.43 -19.24
N VAL A 24 3.71 -5.25 -18.20
CA VAL A 24 2.84 -5.25 -17.02
C VAL A 24 3.05 -3.95 -16.23
N PRO A 25 1.99 -3.20 -15.91
CA PRO A 25 2.11 -2.00 -15.10
C PRO A 25 2.67 -2.33 -13.70
N ALA A 26 3.48 -1.43 -13.16
CA ALA A 26 4.15 -1.62 -11.86
C ALA A 26 4.97 -2.94 -11.76
N ALA A 27 5.53 -3.42 -12.87
CA ALA A 27 6.23 -4.70 -13.05
C ALA A 27 7.23 -5.03 -11.92
N TRP A 28 8.05 -4.06 -11.52
CA TRP A 28 9.07 -4.23 -10.48
C TRP A 28 8.47 -4.44 -9.08
N ILE A 29 7.37 -3.74 -8.79
CA ILE A 29 6.65 -3.86 -7.52
C ILE A 29 5.94 -5.22 -7.46
N LEU A 30 5.26 -5.61 -8.54
CA LEU A 30 4.59 -6.91 -8.63
C LEU A 30 5.58 -8.06 -8.53
N GLY A 31 6.72 -7.99 -9.23
CA GLY A 31 7.78 -8.98 -9.12
C GLY A 31 8.29 -9.16 -7.68
N ALA A 32 8.51 -8.05 -6.98
CA ALA A 32 8.94 -8.08 -5.59
C ALA A 32 7.86 -8.68 -4.66
N ILE A 33 6.58 -8.32 -4.83
CA ILE A 33 5.48 -8.85 -4.02
C ILE A 33 5.31 -10.36 -4.23
N VAL A 34 5.33 -10.82 -5.48
CA VAL A 34 5.14 -12.24 -5.80
C VAL A 34 6.26 -13.08 -5.20
N VAL A 35 7.51 -12.69 -5.39
CA VAL A 35 8.67 -13.47 -4.89
C VAL A 35 8.75 -13.43 -3.37
N SER A 36 8.56 -12.25 -2.75
CA SER A 36 8.59 -12.14 -1.28
C SER A 36 7.41 -12.86 -0.63
N GLY A 37 6.21 -12.77 -1.23
CA GLY A 37 5.02 -13.48 -0.78
C GLY A 37 5.17 -15.00 -0.89
N ALA A 38 5.66 -15.51 -2.03
CA ALA A 38 5.95 -16.92 -2.21
C ALA A 38 6.96 -17.44 -1.18
N MET A 39 8.02 -16.66 -0.91
CA MET A 39 8.99 -16.99 0.13
C MET A 39 8.38 -17.01 1.52
N ALA A 40 7.52 -16.05 1.86
CA ALA A 40 6.84 -15.99 3.15
C ALA A 40 5.88 -17.19 3.33
N LEU A 41 5.11 -17.54 2.30
CA LEU A 41 4.20 -18.68 2.32
C LEU A 41 4.94 -20.02 2.45
N THR A 42 6.03 -20.21 1.75
CA THR A 42 6.80 -21.47 1.78
C THR A 42 7.58 -21.64 3.08
N THR A 43 8.01 -20.55 3.70
CA THR A 43 8.82 -20.60 4.94
C THR A 43 8.01 -20.38 6.22
N GLY A 44 6.73 -20.00 6.10
CA GLY A 44 5.85 -19.69 7.24
C GLY A 44 6.31 -18.49 8.09
N THR A 45 7.26 -17.71 7.60
CA THR A 45 7.82 -16.57 8.34
C THR A 45 8.03 -15.38 7.42
N GLU A 46 7.68 -14.19 7.89
CA GLU A 46 7.87 -12.94 7.17
C GLU A 46 9.34 -12.57 6.96
N LEU A 47 9.60 -11.84 5.89
CA LEU A 47 10.92 -11.25 5.61
C LEU A 47 11.06 -9.97 6.43
N THR A 48 11.98 -10.00 7.40
CA THR A 48 12.29 -8.79 8.15
C THR A 48 13.25 -7.90 7.35
N VAL A 49 12.93 -6.65 7.26
CA VAL A 49 13.75 -5.59 6.65
C VAL A 49 14.41 -4.79 7.76
N ASN A 50 15.66 -4.36 7.54
CA ASN A 50 16.31 -3.44 8.48
C ASN A 50 15.58 -2.07 8.46
N ASP A 51 15.21 -1.55 9.63
CA ASP A 51 14.41 -0.33 9.77
C ASP A 51 15.07 0.89 9.12
N ARG A 52 16.41 0.99 9.19
CA ARG A 52 17.14 2.09 8.55
C ARG A 52 17.08 2.01 7.04
N PHE A 53 17.22 0.81 6.48
CA PHE A 53 17.09 0.60 5.03
C PHE A 53 15.67 0.88 4.56
N TYR A 54 14.67 0.46 5.32
CA TYR A 54 13.27 0.74 5.04
C TYR A 54 12.97 2.25 5.08
N ALA A 55 13.47 2.96 6.10
CA ALA A 55 13.31 4.41 6.19
C ALA A 55 13.99 5.15 5.02
N MET A 56 15.20 4.72 4.63
CA MET A 56 15.90 5.27 3.46
C MET A 56 15.10 5.04 2.17
N ALA A 57 14.61 3.82 1.93
CA ALA A 57 13.81 3.50 0.74
C ALA A 57 12.55 4.36 0.67
N ARG A 58 11.85 4.55 1.78
CA ARG A 58 10.69 5.46 1.86
C ARG A 58 11.07 6.92 1.58
N GLY A 59 12.22 7.37 2.07
CA GLY A 59 12.74 8.71 1.76
C GLY A 59 12.99 8.91 0.27
N PHE A 60 13.59 7.92 -0.40
CA PHE A 60 13.78 7.96 -1.86
C PHE A 60 12.46 8.00 -2.62
N ILE A 61 11.48 7.19 -2.23
CA ILE A 61 10.15 7.21 -2.84
C ILE A 61 9.50 8.59 -2.66
N GLY A 62 9.61 9.18 -1.45
CA GLY A 62 9.12 10.53 -1.19
C GLY A 62 9.79 11.61 -2.05
N MET A 63 11.11 11.52 -2.22
CA MET A 63 11.84 12.43 -3.10
C MET A 63 11.39 12.28 -4.56
N MET A 64 11.28 11.05 -5.07
CA MET A 64 10.80 10.81 -6.44
C MET A 64 9.38 11.34 -6.65
N ALA A 65 8.50 11.19 -5.67
CA ALA A 65 7.15 11.73 -5.73
C ALA A 65 7.14 13.28 -5.69
N GLY A 66 8.13 13.89 -5.04
CA GLY A 66 8.28 15.36 -4.95
C GLY A 66 8.86 16.03 -6.20
N ILE A 67 9.67 15.33 -7.00
CA ILE A 67 10.33 15.89 -8.17
C ILE A 67 9.34 16.57 -9.15
N PRO A 68 8.20 15.96 -9.54
CA PRO A 68 7.26 16.62 -10.44
C PRO A 68 6.71 17.94 -9.89
N LEU A 69 6.60 18.05 -8.56
CA LEU A 69 6.11 19.27 -7.92
C LEU A 69 7.08 20.46 -8.07
N THR A 70 8.38 20.19 -8.19
CA THR A 70 9.39 21.24 -8.40
C THR A 70 9.34 21.86 -9.79
N LEU A 71 8.74 21.17 -10.76
CA LEU A 71 8.57 21.61 -12.14
C LEU A 71 7.33 22.47 -12.36
N VAL A 72 6.46 22.55 -11.36
CA VAL A 72 5.17 23.28 -11.44
C VAL A 72 5.29 24.59 -10.67
N PRO A 73 4.89 25.74 -11.25
CA PRO A 73 4.88 27.02 -10.54
C PRO A 73 4.05 26.97 -9.26
N ALA A 74 4.54 27.59 -8.19
CA ALA A 74 3.87 27.59 -6.89
C ALA A 74 2.43 28.15 -6.95
N SER A 75 2.18 29.14 -7.82
CA SER A 75 0.83 29.67 -8.04
C SER A 75 -0.14 28.63 -8.58
N THR A 76 0.32 27.76 -9.46
CA THR A 76 -0.48 26.65 -10.00
C THR A 76 -0.74 25.61 -8.92
N LEU A 77 0.27 25.24 -8.12
CA LEU A 77 0.12 24.31 -7.00
C LEU A 77 -0.88 24.84 -5.98
N LEU A 78 -0.79 26.11 -5.60
CA LEU A 78 -1.74 26.73 -4.67
C LEU A 78 -3.18 26.71 -5.21
N GLY A 79 -3.36 26.85 -6.51
CA GLY A 79 -4.67 26.73 -7.16
C GLY A 79 -5.30 25.35 -7.01
N PHE A 80 -4.49 24.29 -6.91
CA PHE A 80 -4.99 22.91 -6.71
C PHE A 80 -5.28 22.56 -5.25
N VAL A 81 -4.74 23.33 -4.28
CA VAL A 81 -4.92 23.02 -2.85
C VAL A 81 -6.37 22.88 -2.42
N PRO A 82 -7.30 23.80 -2.78
CA PRO A 82 -8.70 23.64 -2.36
C PRO A 82 -9.33 22.35 -2.91
N ALA A 83 -9.07 22.04 -4.17
CA ALA A 83 -9.57 20.81 -4.80
C ALA A 83 -8.98 19.55 -4.13
N ALA A 84 -7.68 19.55 -3.89
CA ALA A 84 -6.98 18.44 -3.23
C ALA A 84 -7.50 18.20 -1.81
N VAL A 85 -7.68 19.27 -1.03
CA VAL A 85 -8.23 19.18 0.33
C VAL A 85 -9.67 18.66 0.30
N THR A 86 -10.50 19.20 -0.58
CA THR A 86 -11.91 18.77 -0.71
C THR A 86 -12.02 17.31 -1.10
N MET A 87 -11.25 16.87 -2.10
CA MET A 87 -11.24 15.47 -2.53
C MET A 87 -10.69 14.54 -1.45
N SER A 88 -9.65 14.95 -0.72
CA SER A 88 -9.13 14.18 0.42
C SER A 88 -10.17 14.03 1.52
N LEU A 89 -10.88 15.10 1.88
CA LEU A 89 -11.95 15.04 2.87
C LEU A 89 -13.09 14.11 2.44
N ILE A 90 -13.53 14.22 1.18
CA ILE A 90 -14.57 13.33 0.63
C ILE A 90 -14.11 11.87 0.71
N THR A 91 -12.88 11.60 0.31
CA THR A 91 -12.32 10.24 0.33
C THR A 91 -12.26 9.67 1.75
N VAL A 92 -11.82 10.47 2.72
CA VAL A 92 -11.80 10.06 4.14
C VAL A 92 -13.22 9.83 4.65
N LEU A 93 -14.18 10.72 4.34
CA LEU A 93 -15.57 10.56 4.75
C LEU A 93 -16.20 9.29 4.17
N ILE A 94 -15.92 8.97 2.90
CA ILE A 94 -16.39 7.72 2.28
C ILE A 94 -15.75 6.51 3.00
N GLY A 95 -14.45 6.55 3.25
CA GLY A 95 -13.74 5.48 3.95
C GLY A 95 -14.28 5.24 5.36
N VAL A 96 -14.45 6.31 6.14
CA VAL A 96 -14.99 6.22 7.50
C VAL A 96 -16.44 5.73 7.47
N SER A 97 -17.30 6.28 6.61
CA SER A 97 -18.70 5.84 6.51
C SER A 97 -18.81 4.38 6.06
N GLY A 98 -17.97 3.94 5.13
CA GLY A 98 -17.85 2.54 4.72
C GLY A 98 -17.42 1.64 5.87
N GLY A 99 -16.43 2.05 6.65
CA GLY A 99 -15.96 1.32 7.83
C GLY A 99 -17.03 1.20 8.93
N VAL A 100 -17.77 2.28 9.18
CA VAL A 100 -18.92 2.28 10.10
C VAL A 100 -20.02 1.31 9.62
N LEU A 101 -20.31 1.34 8.34
CA LEU A 101 -21.31 0.46 7.74
C LEU A 101 -20.88 -1.01 7.86
N LEU A 102 -19.61 -1.29 7.61
CA LEU A 102 -19.02 -2.62 7.73
C LEU A 102 -19.12 -3.15 9.16
N HIS A 103 -18.73 -2.35 10.15
CA HIS A 103 -18.90 -2.70 11.56
C HIS A 103 -20.38 -2.95 11.92
N ARG A 104 -21.31 -2.11 11.44
CA ARG A 104 -22.75 -2.30 11.70
C ARG A 104 -23.30 -3.55 11.05
N ALA A 105 -22.79 -3.94 9.90
CA ALA A 105 -23.20 -5.16 9.20
C ALA A 105 -22.71 -6.44 9.92
N GLN A 106 -21.54 -6.39 10.56
CA GLN A 106 -20.90 -7.53 11.23
C GLN A 106 -20.32 -7.13 12.60
N PRO A 107 -21.14 -6.70 13.55
CA PRO A 107 -20.67 -6.13 14.82
C PRO A 107 -19.98 -7.13 15.76
N LYS A 108 -20.18 -8.44 15.53
CA LYS A 108 -19.56 -9.50 16.33
C LYS A 108 -18.16 -9.87 15.85
N ASP A 109 -17.92 -9.71 14.56
CA ASP A 109 -16.70 -10.19 13.90
C ASP A 109 -15.72 -9.05 13.56
N ILE A 110 -16.23 -7.83 13.36
CA ILE A 110 -15.44 -6.67 12.94
C ILE A 110 -15.57 -5.56 13.97
N SER A 111 -14.47 -5.22 14.64
CA SER A 111 -14.43 -4.09 15.55
C SER A 111 -14.56 -2.76 14.78
N TRP A 112 -14.88 -1.69 15.47
CA TRP A 112 -14.98 -0.35 14.90
C TRP A 112 -13.68 0.10 14.22
N GLU A 113 -12.54 -0.14 14.91
CA GLU A 113 -11.21 0.17 14.41
C GLU A 113 -10.86 -0.65 13.17
N THR A 114 -11.16 -1.95 13.20
CA THR A 114 -10.95 -2.84 12.05
C THR A 114 -11.76 -2.38 10.85
N GLY A 115 -13.04 -2.04 11.03
CA GLY A 115 -13.91 -1.56 9.98
C GLY A 115 -13.39 -0.29 9.32
N ILE A 116 -13.02 0.72 10.10
CA ILE A 116 -12.52 2.00 9.59
C ILE A 116 -11.17 1.82 8.90
N LEU A 117 -10.19 1.15 9.54
CA LEU A 117 -8.86 0.98 8.97
C LEU A 117 -8.83 0.13 7.69
N SER A 118 -9.81 -0.78 7.54
CA SER A 118 -9.94 -1.58 6.32
C SER A 118 -10.48 -0.79 5.12
N MET A 119 -11.28 0.24 5.37
CA MET A 119 -11.93 1.04 4.33
C MET A 119 -11.23 2.38 4.04
N LEU A 120 -10.35 2.85 4.93
CA LEU A 120 -9.60 4.07 4.70
C LEU A 120 -8.50 3.88 3.65
N PRO A 121 -8.45 4.69 2.59
CA PRO A 121 -7.33 4.69 1.66
C PRO A 121 -6.10 5.31 2.33
N GLY A 122 -5.11 4.52 2.66
CA GLY A 122 -3.94 5.03 3.40
C GLY A 122 -2.65 4.26 3.19
N GLY A 123 -2.64 3.40 2.20
CA GLY A 123 -1.48 2.59 1.88
C GLY A 123 -1.42 1.28 2.65
N ALA A 124 -1.15 0.23 1.89
CA ALA A 124 -1.15 -1.15 2.35
C ALA A 124 -0.18 -1.45 3.51
N SER A 125 0.82 -0.60 3.74
CA SER A 125 1.78 -0.76 4.83
C SER A 125 1.42 0.00 6.11
N LEU A 126 0.74 1.15 5.98
CA LEU A 126 0.45 2.01 7.13
C LEU A 126 -0.79 1.55 7.90
N MET A 127 -1.87 1.22 7.19
CA MET A 127 -3.12 0.81 7.83
C MET A 127 -3.01 -0.49 8.64
N PRO A 128 -2.34 -1.55 8.15
CA PRO A 128 -2.07 -2.72 8.98
C PRO A 128 -1.19 -2.42 10.20
N ALA A 129 -0.19 -1.55 10.07
CA ALA A 129 0.64 -1.17 11.21
C ALA A 129 -0.18 -0.48 12.30
N LEU A 130 -1.03 0.49 11.91
CA LEU A 130 -1.98 1.14 12.82
C LEU A 130 -2.98 0.17 13.44
N ALA A 131 -3.46 -0.81 12.67
CA ALA A 131 -4.36 -1.84 13.19
C ALA A 131 -3.71 -2.63 14.33
N SER A 132 -2.43 -2.99 14.19
CA SER A 132 -1.67 -3.65 15.25
C SER A 132 -1.52 -2.80 16.51
N GLU A 133 -1.29 -1.50 16.36
CA GLU A 133 -1.14 -0.56 17.49
C GLU A 133 -2.47 -0.28 18.20
N LEU A 134 -3.57 -0.23 17.46
CA LEU A 134 -4.92 0.05 17.98
C LEU A 134 -5.68 -1.20 18.46
N GLY A 135 -5.07 -2.39 18.39
CA GLY A 135 -5.72 -3.64 18.77
C GLY A 135 -6.82 -4.11 17.81
N ALA A 136 -6.82 -3.60 16.57
CA ALA A 136 -7.68 -4.03 15.50
C ALA A 136 -7.17 -5.32 14.85
N ASP A 137 -8.00 -6.00 14.03
CA ASP A 137 -7.57 -7.19 13.31
C ASP A 137 -6.62 -6.82 12.16
N TYR A 138 -5.31 -6.94 12.45
CA TYR A 138 -4.23 -6.72 11.49
C TYR A 138 -4.42 -7.52 10.19
N ARG A 139 -4.84 -8.80 10.31
CA ARG A 139 -4.98 -9.70 9.15
C ARG A 139 -6.10 -9.26 8.23
N TYR A 140 -7.23 -8.90 8.82
CA TYR A 140 -8.38 -8.39 8.08
C TYR A 140 -8.03 -7.09 7.35
N VAL A 141 -7.43 -6.12 8.05
CA VAL A 141 -7.02 -4.83 7.48
C VAL A 141 -5.98 -5.04 6.37
N ALA A 142 -4.97 -5.89 6.57
CA ALA A 142 -3.97 -6.19 5.55
C ALA A 142 -4.61 -6.80 4.30
N LEU A 143 -5.48 -7.81 4.46
CA LEU A 143 -6.14 -8.47 3.33
C LEU A 143 -7.04 -7.53 2.54
N THR A 144 -7.71 -6.57 3.18
CA THR A 144 -8.57 -5.60 2.48
C THR A 144 -7.79 -4.50 1.78
N GLN A 145 -6.66 -4.08 2.33
CA GLN A 145 -5.82 -3.04 1.74
C GLN A 145 -5.05 -3.51 0.49
N TYR A 146 -4.62 -4.77 0.44
CA TYR A 146 -3.87 -5.31 -0.69
C TYR A 146 -4.70 -5.46 -1.98
N PRO A 147 -5.93 -6.02 -1.99
CA PRO A 147 -6.74 -6.14 -3.21
C PRO A 147 -7.17 -4.81 -3.81
N VAL A 148 -7.40 -3.78 -2.99
CA VAL A 148 -7.79 -2.44 -3.46
C VAL A 148 -6.69 -1.83 -4.34
N SER A 149 -5.42 -2.09 -4.04
CA SER A 149 -4.30 -1.64 -4.89
C SER A 149 -4.30 -2.30 -6.28
N TYR A 150 -4.75 -3.54 -6.41
CA TYR A 150 -4.78 -4.25 -7.69
C TYR A 150 -5.97 -3.87 -8.58
N THR A 151 -7.13 -3.59 -8.01
CA THR A 151 -8.32 -3.20 -8.79
C THR A 151 -8.20 -1.78 -9.33
N HIS A 152 -7.52 -0.89 -8.64
CA HIS A 152 -7.31 0.49 -9.09
C HIS A 152 -6.35 0.60 -10.29
N LEU A 153 -5.37 -0.30 -10.38
CA LEU A 153 -4.44 -0.36 -11.52
C LEU A 153 -5.15 -0.80 -12.82
N ARG A 154 -6.19 -1.63 -12.73
CA ARG A 154 -6.98 -2.07 -13.90
C ARG A 154 -7.95 -1.02 -14.43
N ALA A 155 -8.42 -0.11 -13.60
CA ALA A 155 -9.42 0.89 -13.99
C ALA A 155 -8.83 2.05 -14.85
N HIS A 156 -7.50 2.17 -14.91
CA HIS A 156 -6.82 3.20 -15.71
C HIS A 156 -6.37 2.70 -17.11
N GLU A 157 -6.62 1.44 -17.46
CA GLU A 157 -6.20 0.84 -18.75
C GLU A 157 -7.36 0.67 -19.76
N THR A 158 -8.56 1.12 -19.44
CA THR A 158 -9.71 1.19 -20.36
C THR A 158 -10.12 2.62 -20.62
#